data_f78808bee58571b292487e105a6c02a6
#
_entry.id   f78808bee58571b292487e105a6c02a6
#
_cell.length_a   1.000
_cell.length_b   1.000
_cell.length_c   1.000
_cell.angle_alpha   90.00
_cell.angle_beta   90.00
_cell.angle_gamma   90.00
#
_symmetry.space_group_name_H-M   'P 1'
#
loop_
_entity.id
_entity.type
_entity.pdbx_description
1 polymer ?
#
loop_
_entity_poly.entity_id
_entity_poly.type
_entity_poly.pdbx_seq_one_letter_code
_entity_poly.pdbx_strand_id
1 'polypeptide(L)'
;ELRRAIEASGNTRVVDSATEAEVILELPAVGNEKQVLSLSGGGRVREFALATRVSFRLHDATGRDWLPASEIVIRRSYSFNESEVLAREAQEVRLLKEMQSDAVQQILRQMQAARRPA
;
A
#
# COMPACT_ATOMS: atom_id res chain seq x y z
N GLU A 1 -7.86 4.26 5.47
CA GLU A 1 -8.39 3.06 4.82
C GLU A 1 -7.95 1.78 5.53
N LEU A 2 -6.67 1.66 5.88
CA LEU A 2 -6.19 0.48 6.61
C LEU A 2 -6.89 0.31 7.96
N ARG A 3 -7.05 1.39 8.70
CA ARG A 3 -7.78 1.37 9.96
C ARG A 3 -9.20 0.83 9.79
N ARG A 4 -9.91 1.29 8.77
CA ARG A 4 -11.27 0.83 8.47
C ARG A 4 -11.30 -0.65 8.11
N ALA A 5 -10.32 -1.09 7.32
CA ALA A 5 -10.23 -2.50 6.90
C ALA A 5 -9.99 -3.41 8.11
N ILE A 6 -9.13 -2.99 9.04
CA ILE A 6 -8.86 -3.75 10.26
C ILE A 6 -10.11 -3.84 11.12
N GLU A 7 -10.81 -2.73 11.33
CA GLU A 7 -12.03 -2.71 12.13
C GLU A 7 -13.14 -3.54 11.48
N ALA A 8 -13.23 -3.51 10.15
CA ALA A 8 -14.23 -4.26 9.41
C ALA A 8 -14.01 -5.77 9.47
N SER A 9 -12.82 -6.24 9.82
CA SER A 9 -12.56 -7.68 9.97
C SER A 9 -13.33 -8.31 11.13
N GLY A 10 -13.80 -7.50 12.08
CA GLY A 10 -14.61 -7.95 13.19
C GLY A 10 -13.86 -8.60 14.35
N ASN A 11 -12.59 -8.90 14.17
CA ASN A 11 -11.78 -9.60 15.17
C ASN A 11 -10.78 -8.70 15.89
N THR A 12 -10.65 -7.46 15.47
CA THR A 12 -9.60 -6.59 15.92
C THR A 12 -10.13 -5.18 16.14
N ARG A 13 -9.78 -4.61 17.28
CA ARG A 13 -10.11 -3.23 17.62
C ARG A 13 -8.86 -2.36 17.48
N VAL A 14 -9.02 -1.22 16.85
CA VAL A 14 -7.94 -0.23 16.75
C VAL A 14 -8.04 0.72 17.93
N VAL A 15 -6.93 0.89 18.64
CA VAL A 15 -6.85 1.81 19.80
C VAL A 15 -5.94 2.98 19.46
N ASP A 16 -6.12 4.09 20.18
CA ASP A 16 -5.39 5.33 19.89
C ASP A 16 -4.02 5.42 20.54
N SER A 17 -3.77 4.58 21.55
CA SER A 17 -2.52 4.62 22.32
C SER A 17 -1.79 3.30 22.22
N ALA A 18 -0.47 3.36 22.01
CA ALA A 18 0.38 2.16 21.98
C ALA A 18 0.35 1.41 23.31
N THR A 19 0.15 2.11 24.43
CA THR A 19 0.10 1.47 25.75
C THR A 19 -1.13 0.60 25.94
N GLU A 20 -2.20 0.85 25.19
CA GLU A 20 -3.43 0.07 25.24
C GLU A 20 -3.43 -1.09 24.22
N ALA A 21 -2.49 -1.09 23.29
CA ALA A 21 -2.46 -2.06 22.20
C ALA A 21 -1.79 -3.35 22.62
N GLU A 22 -2.38 -4.47 22.24
CA GLU A 22 -1.77 -5.79 22.37
C GLU A 22 -0.64 -5.97 21.37
N VAL A 23 -0.87 -5.48 20.12
CA VAL A 23 0.13 -5.47 19.07
C VAL A 23 0.15 -4.09 18.42
N ILE A 24 1.30 -3.73 17.88
CA ILE A 24 1.54 -2.44 17.25
C ILE A 24 1.93 -2.67 15.80
N LEU A 25 1.17 -2.06 14.88
CA LEU A 25 1.51 -2.06 13.47
C LEU A 25 2.24 -0.75 13.16
N GLU A 26 3.49 -0.87 12.74
CA GLU A 26 4.29 0.27 12.31
C GLU A 26 4.33 0.34 10.80
N LEU A 27 4.18 1.55 10.27
CA LEU A 27 4.30 1.85 8.84
C LEU A 27 5.41 2.89 8.66
N PRO A 28 6.69 2.48 8.77
CA PRO A 28 7.79 3.45 8.76
C PRO A 28 7.96 4.17 7.43
N ALA A 29 7.52 3.58 6.32
CA ALA A 29 7.62 4.21 5.03
C ALA A 29 6.42 3.86 4.17
N VAL A 30 5.77 4.88 3.63
CA VAL A 30 4.66 4.76 2.68
C VAL A 30 4.92 5.78 1.58
N GLY A 31 4.92 5.35 0.33
CA GLY A 31 5.17 6.26 -0.77
C GLY A 31 4.72 5.74 -2.10
N ASN A 32 4.58 6.67 -3.04
CA ASN A 32 4.26 6.37 -4.42
C ASN A 32 5.39 6.85 -5.31
N GLU A 33 5.69 6.08 -6.36
CA GLU A 33 6.70 6.42 -7.35
C GLU A 33 6.08 6.37 -8.74
N LYS A 34 6.60 7.19 -9.64
CA LYS A 34 6.20 7.21 -11.04
C LYS A 34 7.45 7.20 -11.91
N GLN A 35 7.44 6.34 -12.91
CA GLN A 35 8.56 6.21 -13.84
C GLN A 35 8.05 6.20 -15.27
N VAL A 36 8.74 6.92 -16.15
CA VAL A 36 8.47 6.85 -17.59
C VAL A 36 9.09 5.57 -18.13
N LEU A 37 8.28 4.72 -18.75
CA LEU A 37 8.76 3.46 -19.34
C LEU A 37 9.14 3.64 -20.81
N SER A 38 8.32 4.35 -21.58
CA SER A 38 8.59 4.55 -22.99
C SER A 38 7.93 5.81 -23.53
N LEU A 39 8.49 6.32 -24.62
CA LEU A 39 7.94 7.38 -25.42
C LEU A 39 7.81 6.86 -26.84
N SER A 40 6.64 7.04 -27.46
CA SER A 40 6.47 6.64 -28.86
C SER A 40 7.20 7.62 -29.78
N GLY A 41 7.49 7.18 -31.00
CA GLY A 41 7.97 8.06 -32.04
C GLY A 41 7.00 9.21 -32.27
N GLY A 42 7.49 10.45 -32.18
CA GLY A 42 6.62 11.64 -32.21
C GLY A 42 5.97 11.98 -30.89
N GLY A 43 6.24 11.25 -29.81
CA GLY A 43 5.79 11.58 -28.47
C GLY A 43 4.27 11.52 -28.23
N ARG A 44 3.55 10.79 -29.04
CA ARG A 44 2.08 10.76 -28.99
C ARG A 44 1.53 9.78 -27.96
N VAL A 45 2.22 8.68 -27.73
CA VAL A 45 1.82 7.66 -26.76
C VAL A 45 2.97 7.47 -25.78
N ARG A 46 2.65 7.47 -24.50
CA ARG A 46 3.65 7.28 -23.44
C ARG A 46 3.19 6.19 -22.50
N GLU A 47 4.14 5.47 -21.97
CA GLU A 47 3.89 4.47 -20.94
C GLU A 47 4.53 4.89 -19.64
N PHE A 48 3.78 4.74 -18.56
CA PHE A 48 4.26 5.01 -17.21
C PHE A 48 4.08 3.80 -16.32
N ALA A 49 5.00 3.65 -15.37
CA ALA A 49 4.84 2.72 -14.27
C ALA A 49 4.58 3.51 -13.00
N LEU A 50 3.60 3.06 -12.24
CA LEU A 50 3.33 3.55 -10.91
C LEU A 50 3.68 2.45 -9.91
N ALA A 51 4.29 2.82 -8.80
CA ALA A 51 4.59 1.89 -7.72
C ALA A 51 4.13 2.48 -6.39
N THR A 52 3.44 1.67 -5.59
CA THR A 52 3.12 1.98 -4.21
C THR A 52 3.97 1.08 -3.33
N ARG A 53 4.76 1.68 -2.44
CA ARG A 53 5.63 0.96 -1.52
C ARG A 53 5.17 1.21 -0.11
N VAL A 54 5.00 0.13 0.66
CA VAL A 54 4.63 0.22 2.07
C VAL A 54 5.57 -0.69 2.86
N SER A 55 6.31 -0.09 3.77
CA SER A 55 7.11 -0.85 4.74
C SER A 55 6.28 -1.00 6.00
N PHE A 56 6.28 -2.19 6.59
CA PHE A 56 5.48 -2.45 7.77
C PHE A 56 6.13 -3.47 8.68
N ARG A 57 5.75 -3.42 9.94
CA ARG A 57 6.19 -4.37 10.97
C ARG A 57 5.07 -4.49 11.99
N LEU A 58 4.81 -5.70 12.43
CA LEU A 58 3.83 -5.96 13.50
C LEU A 58 4.58 -6.56 14.68
N HIS A 59 4.51 -5.91 15.85
CA HIS A 59 5.21 -6.36 17.04
C HIS A 59 4.34 -6.14 18.28
N ASP A 60 4.69 -6.83 19.36
CA ASP A 60 4.01 -6.64 20.63
C ASP A 60 4.65 -5.53 21.46
N ALA A 61 4.11 -5.26 22.63
CA ALA A 61 4.58 -4.19 23.50
C ALA A 61 6.02 -4.40 24.00
N THR A 62 6.52 -5.64 23.96
CA THR A 62 7.89 -5.96 24.37
C THR A 62 8.88 -5.88 23.19
N GLY A 63 8.41 -5.57 22.01
CA GLY A 63 9.23 -5.44 20.82
C GLY A 63 9.43 -6.74 20.04
N ARG A 64 8.76 -7.82 20.42
CA ARG A 64 8.87 -9.09 19.69
C ARG A 64 7.99 -9.06 18.45
N ASP A 65 8.55 -9.51 17.34
CA ASP A 65 7.86 -9.47 16.05
C ASP A 65 6.81 -10.58 15.92
N TRP A 66 5.59 -10.17 15.57
CA TRP A 66 4.57 -11.07 15.05
C TRP A 66 4.70 -11.16 13.53
N LEU A 67 5.08 -10.05 12.89
CA LEU A 67 5.52 -9.99 11.50
C LEU A 67 6.79 -9.15 11.46
N PRO A 68 7.92 -9.72 10.98
CA PRO A 68 9.15 -8.94 10.87
C PRO A 68 9.01 -7.82 9.84
N ALA A 69 9.93 -6.86 9.91
CA ALA A 69 9.94 -5.75 8.95
C ALA A 69 9.89 -6.27 7.52
N SER A 70 8.91 -5.82 6.76
CA SER A 70 8.62 -6.29 5.42
C SER A 70 8.22 -5.13 4.53
N GLU A 71 8.29 -5.35 3.22
CA GLU A 71 7.87 -4.35 2.25
C GLU A 71 6.88 -4.95 1.27
N ILE A 72 5.80 -4.22 1.01
CA ILE A 72 4.86 -4.52 -0.06
C ILE A 72 5.09 -3.50 -1.17
N VAL A 73 5.24 -3.98 -2.40
CA VAL A 73 5.36 -3.15 -3.58
C VAL A 73 4.27 -3.54 -4.55
N ILE A 74 3.39 -2.61 -4.85
CA ILE A 74 2.32 -2.78 -5.84
C ILE A 74 2.71 -1.96 -7.06
N ARG A 75 2.75 -2.59 -8.22
CA ARG A 75 3.10 -1.92 -9.47
C ARG A 75 1.99 -2.04 -10.48
N ARG A 76 1.77 -0.96 -11.21
CA ARG A 76 0.84 -0.92 -12.35
C ARG A 76 1.45 -0.05 -13.44
N SER A 77 1.23 -0.42 -14.67
CA SER A 77 1.61 0.40 -15.81
C SER A 77 0.38 0.82 -16.58
N TYR A 78 0.47 1.95 -17.25
CA TYR A 78 -0.58 2.43 -18.12
C TYR A 78 0.02 3.24 -19.26
N SER A 79 -0.71 3.32 -20.36
CA SER A 79 -0.34 4.15 -21.50
C SER A 79 -1.42 5.19 -21.74
N PHE A 80 -1.03 6.30 -22.32
CA PHE A 80 -1.97 7.35 -22.66
C PHE A 80 -1.53 8.08 -23.92
N ASN A 81 -2.49 8.71 -24.61
CA ASN A 81 -2.24 9.60 -25.73
C ASN A 81 -2.11 11.03 -25.17
N GLU A 82 -1.10 11.78 -25.62
CA GLU A 82 -0.88 13.15 -25.14
C GLU A 82 -2.10 14.07 -25.31
N SER A 83 -2.96 13.80 -26.29
CA SER A 83 -4.17 14.58 -26.48
C SER A 83 -5.20 14.39 -25.37
N GLU A 84 -5.00 13.43 -24.46
CA GLU A 84 -5.95 13.06 -23.41
C GLU A 84 -5.42 13.32 -22.01
N VAL A 85 -4.82 14.49 -21.78
CA VAL A 85 -4.16 14.81 -20.51
C VAL A 85 -5.10 14.70 -19.32
N LEU A 86 -6.34 15.20 -19.46
CA LEU A 86 -7.32 15.14 -18.36
C LEU A 86 -7.72 13.69 -18.04
N ALA A 87 -7.89 12.87 -19.07
CA ALA A 87 -8.20 11.45 -18.88
C ALA A 87 -7.04 10.73 -18.19
N ARG A 88 -5.79 11.10 -18.51
CA ARG A 88 -4.62 10.55 -17.88
C ARG A 88 -4.60 10.82 -16.37
N GLU A 89 -4.85 12.08 -15.98
CA GLU A 89 -4.85 12.45 -14.57
C GLU A 89 -5.90 11.69 -13.78
N ALA A 90 -7.10 11.56 -14.33
CA ALA A 90 -8.17 10.79 -13.70
C ALA A 90 -7.80 9.31 -13.59
N GLN A 91 -7.15 8.76 -14.62
CA GLN A 91 -6.70 7.38 -14.62
C GLN A 91 -5.63 7.13 -13.56
N GLU A 92 -4.65 8.03 -13.42
CA GLU A 92 -3.62 7.90 -12.38
C GLU A 92 -4.21 7.90 -10.98
N VAL A 93 -5.14 8.82 -10.70
CA VAL A 93 -5.79 8.90 -9.40
C VAL A 93 -6.51 7.59 -9.09
N ARG A 94 -7.22 7.04 -10.07
CA ARG A 94 -7.94 5.78 -9.91
C ARG A 94 -6.99 4.61 -9.65
N LEU A 95 -5.91 4.52 -10.44
CA LEU A 95 -4.91 3.46 -10.27
C LEU A 95 -4.25 3.53 -8.92
N LEU A 96 -3.86 4.72 -8.46
CA LEU A 96 -3.22 4.88 -7.16
C LEU A 96 -4.16 4.46 -6.02
N LYS A 97 -5.45 4.75 -6.14
CA LYS A 97 -6.44 4.29 -5.15
C LYS A 97 -6.58 2.77 -5.15
N GLU A 98 -6.62 2.15 -6.32
CA GLU A 98 -6.68 0.70 -6.44
C GLU A 98 -5.44 0.04 -5.88
N MET A 99 -4.26 0.60 -6.14
CA MET A 99 -2.99 0.11 -5.61
C MET A 99 -2.93 0.25 -4.08
N GLN A 100 -3.43 1.35 -3.55
CA GLN A 100 -3.53 1.55 -2.11
C GLN A 100 -4.44 0.50 -1.47
N SER A 101 -5.59 0.24 -2.07
CA SER A 101 -6.51 -0.79 -1.59
C SER A 101 -5.87 -2.18 -1.65
N ASP A 102 -5.14 -2.50 -2.71
CA ASP A 102 -4.41 -3.76 -2.81
C ASP A 102 -3.37 -3.90 -1.69
N ALA A 103 -2.61 -2.83 -1.43
CA ALA A 103 -1.61 -2.84 -0.37
C ALA A 103 -2.27 -3.07 1.00
N VAL A 104 -3.37 -2.36 1.26
CA VAL A 104 -4.14 -2.51 2.51
C VAL A 104 -4.62 -3.95 2.68
N GLN A 105 -5.15 -4.56 1.61
CA GLN A 105 -5.64 -5.93 1.68
C GLN A 105 -4.51 -6.93 1.89
N GLN A 106 -3.34 -6.70 1.31
CA GLN A 106 -2.18 -7.56 1.53
C GLN A 106 -1.68 -7.47 2.97
N ILE A 107 -1.61 -6.26 3.52
CA ILE A 107 -1.23 -6.06 4.92
C ILE A 107 -2.23 -6.78 5.83
N LEU A 108 -3.52 -6.59 5.58
CA LEU A 108 -4.57 -7.21 6.38
C LEU A 108 -4.48 -8.73 6.36
N ARG A 109 -4.26 -9.33 5.19
CA ARG A 109 -4.10 -10.78 5.08
C ARG A 109 -2.89 -11.27 5.86
N GLN A 110 -1.78 -10.55 5.81
CA GLN A 110 -0.58 -10.93 6.57
C GLN A 110 -0.80 -10.79 8.06
N MET A 111 -1.51 -9.75 8.50
CA MET A 111 -1.85 -9.59 9.91
C MET A 111 -2.74 -10.74 10.40
N GLN A 112 -3.71 -11.15 9.60
CA GLN A 112 -4.60 -12.26 9.96
C GLN A 112 -3.86 -13.59 10.05
N ALA A 113 -2.81 -13.76 9.26
CA ALA A 113 -1.96 -14.95 9.30
C ALA A 113 -0.84 -14.87 10.34
N ALA A 114 -0.62 -13.71 10.94
CA ALA A 114 0.43 -13.51 11.92
C ALA A 114 0.17 -14.32 13.18
N ARG A 115 1.25 -14.82 13.78
CA ARG A 115 1.16 -15.62 14.99
C ARG A 115 2.01 -15.00 16.09
N ARG A 116 1.55 -15.17 17.33
CA ARG A 116 2.33 -14.74 18.49
C ARG A 116 3.68 -15.46 18.47
N PRO A 117 4.79 -14.74 18.70
CA PRO A 117 6.11 -15.39 18.83
C PRO A 117 6.12 -16.39 19.95
N ALA A 118 6.82 -17.47 19.74
CA ALA A 118 6.97 -18.53 20.75
C ALA A 118 7.88 -18.09 21.88
#